data_9c4e96742945c58505951a75302088ef
#
_entry.id   9c4e96742945c58505951a75302088ef
#
_cell.length_a   1.000
_cell.length_b   1.000
_cell.length_c   1.000
_cell.angle_alpha   90.00
_cell.angle_beta   90.00
_cell.angle_gamma   90.00
#
_symmetry.space_group_name_H-M   'P 1'
#
loop_
_entity.id
_entity.type
_entity.pdbx_description
1 polymer ?
#
loop_
_entity_poly.entity_id
_entity_poly.type
_entity_poly.pdbx_seq_one_letter_code
_entity_poly.pdbx_strand_id
1 'polypeptide(L)'
;FRDCPPETLPEGKPHRFGGWSLLTAAVAGVTLATGLMAVYLYALPQDDALLTAVGGVTPLVTFHRGDCTVAPENTLPAFRSAILKGGDRIELDVQMTSDGVVVVTHDSNLKRCTGKNAKVYDLTYAEVAQLDAGRWFSSRFADTRIPTLEQVLQLCRGRIGLNVEIKPSAATPALEAETVRLLREYGFDSSNCVITSQSYETLHKVKALAPEYPTGYILALGVGNYYDLPDADFFSVETTFITSGMVNAVHLRGKTVSAWTIDREKVATHMLELGVDDLITDKPDMVQDLLARNQQVDDSLIDFRD
;
A
#
# COMPACT_ATOMS: atom_id res chain seq x y z
N PHE A 1 -74.66 50.38 7.62
CA PHE A 1 -73.95 49.11 7.44
C PHE A 1 -72.51 49.50 7.22
N ARG A 2 -71.66 49.28 8.21
CA ARG A 2 -70.26 49.73 8.25
C ARG A 2 -69.33 48.54 7.91
N ASP A 3 -68.40 48.90 7.02
CA ASP A 3 -67.35 48.02 6.57
C ASP A 3 -66.37 47.65 7.69
N CYS A 4 -66.04 46.36 7.84
CA CYS A 4 -64.89 45.86 8.55
C CYS A 4 -63.79 45.47 7.53
N PRO A 5 -62.56 45.93 7.67
CA PRO A 5 -61.50 45.49 6.83
C PRO A 5 -61.00 44.11 7.29
N PRO A 6 -60.44 43.29 6.39
CA PRO A 6 -59.96 41.97 6.75
C PRO A 6 -58.67 42.04 7.56
N GLU A 7 -58.61 41.29 8.66
CA GLU A 7 -57.38 41.08 9.45
C GLU A 7 -56.33 40.33 8.63
N THR A 8 -55.17 40.97 8.47
CA THR A 8 -54.00 40.34 7.91
C THR A 8 -53.34 39.44 8.97
N LEU A 9 -53.30 38.13 8.70
CA LEU A 9 -52.51 37.18 9.48
C LEU A 9 -51.00 37.51 9.38
N PRO A 10 -50.24 37.42 10.46
CA PRO A 10 -48.79 37.66 10.40
C PRO A 10 -48.10 36.55 9.63
N GLU A 11 -47.33 36.91 8.62
CA GLU A 11 -46.41 36.02 7.90
C GLU A 11 -45.41 35.42 8.86
N GLY A 12 -45.49 34.09 9.04
CA GLY A 12 -44.48 33.33 9.78
C GLY A 12 -43.14 33.37 9.05
N LYS A 13 -42.12 33.90 9.71
CA LYS A 13 -40.75 33.88 9.22
C LYS A 13 -40.30 32.41 9.01
N PRO A 14 -39.71 32.07 7.86
CA PRO A 14 -39.19 30.73 7.66
C PRO A 14 -38.06 30.48 8.65
N HIS A 15 -38.19 29.39 9.47
CA HIS A 15 -37.10 28.90 10.30
C HIS A 15 -35.93 28.47 9.38
N ARG A 16 -34.89 29.29 9.32
CA ARG A 16 -33.59 28.88 8.76
C ARG A 16 -33.01 27.82 9.67
N PHE A 17 -33.15 26.56 9.32
CA PHE A 17 -32.30 25.51 9.87
C PHE A 17 -30.87 25.81 9.43
N GLY A 18 -30.03 26.22 10.40
CA GLY A 18 -28.65 26.56 10.13
C GLY A 18 -27.89 25.39 9.52
N GLY A 19 -27.11 25.61 8.47
CA GLY A 19 -26.36 24.60 7.75
C GLY A 19 -25.41 23.74 8.63
N TRP A 20 -25.20 24.15 9.87
CA TRP A 20 -24.42 23.39 10.87
C TRP A 20 -25.16 22.17 11.42
N SER A 21 -26.48 22.18 11.47
CA SER A 21 -27.27 21.02 11.96
C SER A 21 -27.25 19.85 10.97
N LEU A 22 -27.18 20.12 9.67
CA LEU A 22 -27.05 19.07 8.64
C LEU A 22 -25.64 18.46 8.62
N LEU A 23 -24.61 19.27 8.83
CA LEU A 23 -23.22 18.80 8.89
C LEU A 23 -22.97 17.94 10.14
N THR A 24 -23.46 18.37 11.30
CA THR A 24 -23.35 17.59 12.54
C THR A 24 -24.16 16.29 12.49
N ALA A 25 -25.32 16.28 11.87
CA ALA A 25 -26.11 15.07 11.66
C ALA A 25 -25.42 14.10 10.68
N ALA A 26 -24.79 14.60 9.62
CA ALA A 26 -24.02 13.77 8.68
C ALA A 26 -22.77 13.17 9.33
N VAL A 27 -22.02 13.96 10.11
CA VAL A 27 -20.84 13.46 10.83
C VAL A 27 -21.23 12.42 11.90
N ALA A 28 -22.31 12.67 12.65
CA ALA A 28 -22.81 11.71 13.64
C ALA A 28 -23.32 10.42 12.97
N GLY A 29 -23.94 10.51 11.79
CA GLY A 29 -24.37 9.35 11.01
C GLY A 29 -23.20 8.50 10.50
N VAL A 30 -22.14 9.13 10.02
CA VAL A 30 -20.93 8.44 9.56
C VAL A 30 -20.19 7.79 10.73
N THR A 31 -20.04 8.46 11.87
CA THR A 31 -19.40 7.87 13.06
C THR A 31 -20.23 6.73 13.66
N LEU A 32 -21.56 6.81 13.64
CA LEU A 32 -22.42 5.71 14.08
C LEU A 32 -22.35 4.51 13.12
N ALA A 33 -22.35 4.74 11.81
CA ALA A 33 -22.23 3.69 10.81
C ALA A 33 -20.88 2.99 10.86
N THR A 34 -19.77 3.73 11.04
CA THR A 34 -18.44 3.14 11.21
C THR A 34 -18.32 2.38 12.53
N GLY A 35 -18.92 2.88 13.62
CA GLY A 35 -18.97 2.20 14.90
C GLY A 35 -19.79 0.91 14.84
N LEU A 36 -20.96 0.90 14.19
CA LEU A 36 -21.79 -0.29 13.99
C LEU A 36 -21.12 -1.30 13.07
N MET A 37 -20.42 -0.86 12.03
CA MET A 37 -19.64 -1.74 11.15
C MET A 37 -18.48 -2.39 11.91
N ALA A 38 -17.77 -1.65 12.76
CA ALA A 38 -16.71 -2.20 13.60
C ALA A 38 -17.26 -3.23 14.60
N VAL A 39 -18.42 -2.97 15.23
CA VAL A 39 -19.09 -3.92 16.14
C VAL A 39 -19.60 -5.14 15.37
N TYR A 40 -20.15 -4.96 14.18
CA TYR A 40 -20.59 -6.07 13.32
C TYR A 40 -19.41 -6.96 12.91
N LEU A 41 -18.29 -6.37 12.48
CA LEU A 41 -17.08 -7.11 12.13
C LEU A 41 -16.45 -7.83 13.35
N TYR A 42 -16.61 -7.28 14.56
CA TYR A 42 -16.13 -7.89 15.79
C TYR A 42 -17.07 -9.00 16.32
N ALA A 43 -18.36 -8.92 16.00
CA ALA A 43 -19.38 -9.86 16.45
C ALA A 43 -19.61 -11.04 15.48
N LEU A 44 -18.95 -11.07 14.32
CA LEU A 44 -18.96 -12.25 13.47
C LEU A 44 -18.36 -13.42 14.26
N PRO A 45 -18.99 -14.62 14.24
CA PRO A 45 -18.43 -15.77 14.91
C PRO A 45 -17.00 -15.98 14.41
N GLN A 46 -16.06 -15.97 15.33
CA GLN A 46 -14.69 -16.43 15.09
C GLN A 46 -14.81 -17.96 15.12
N ASP A 47 -15.37 -18.54 14.06
CA ASP A 47 -15.29 -19.98 13.88
C ASP A 47 -13.79 -20.29 13.82
N ASP A 48 -13.32 -21.06 14.81
CA ASP A 48 -12.08 -21.80 14.74
C ASP A 48 -12.25 -22.87 13.63
N ALA A 49 -12.44 -22.38 12.40
CA ALA A 49 -12.45 -23.21 11.23
C ALA A 49 -11.04 -23.79 11.11
N LEU A 50 -10.93 -25.06 11.45
CA LEU A 50 -9.81 -25.89 11.09
C LEU A 50 -9.24 -25.38 9.78
N LEU A 51 -7.98 -24.94 9.81
CA LEU A 51 -7.17 -24.72 8.63
C LEU A 51 -7.21 -26.00 7.79
N THR A 52 -8.25 -26.15 6.98
CA THR A 52 -8.23 -27.11 5.89
C THR A 52 -7.18 -26.60 4.95
N ALA A 53 -5.97 -27.15 5.08
CA ALA A 53 -4.92 -27.06 4.09
C ALA A 53 -5.47 -27.49 2.73
N VAL A 54 -6.09 -26.56 2.05
CA VAL A 54 -6.07 -26.57 0.59
C VAL A 54 -4.62 -26.29 0.27
N GLY A 55 -3.89 -27.23 -0.34
CA GLY A 55 -2.46 -27.20 -0.58
C GLY A 55 -1.98 -25.82 -0.99
N GLY A 56 -1.68 -24.98 0.00
CA GLY A 56 -1.60 -23.54 -0.15
C GLY A 56 -0.19 -23.16 -0.58
N VAL A 57 -0.13 -22.41 -1.66
CA VAL A 57 1.07 -21.66 -2.03
C VAL A 57 1.43 -20.76 -0.84
N THR A 58 2.64 -20.91 -0.30
CA THR A 58 3.14 -20.03 0.76
C THR A 58 3.12 -18.59 0.23
N PRO A 59 2.46 -17.63 0.91
CA PRO A 59 2.42 -16.26 0.44
C PRO A 59 3.81 -15.64 0.42
N LEU A 60 4.01 -14.67 -0.44
CA LEU A 60 5.22 -13.87 -0.47
C LEU A 60 5.29 -12.97 0.77
N VAL A 61 6.50 -12.64 1.20
CA VAL A 61 6.79 -11.65 2.24
C VAL A 61 7.48 -10.46 1.61
N THR A 62 6.74 -9.36 1.50
CA THR A 62 7.23 -8.10 0.94
C THR A 62 7.56 -7.12 2.07
N PHE A 63 8.79 -6.65 2.11
CA PHE A 63 9.29 -5.70 3.10
C PHE A 63 8.90 -4.27 2.69
N HIS A 64 7.93 -3.69 3.39
CA HIS A 64 7.39 -2.36 3.12
C HIS A 64 8.46 -1.29 3.32
N ARG A 65 8.87 -0.62 2.23
CA ARG A 65 9.96 0.38 2.18
C ARG A 65 11.32 -0.14 2.69
N GLY A 66 11.54 -1.46 2.58
CA GLY A 66 12.68 -2.14 3.15
C GLY A 66 12.48 -2.59 4.60
N ASP A 67 13.56 -2.90 5.32
CA ASP A 67 13.49 -3.27 6.74
C ASP A 67 13.46 -2.03 7.64
N CYS A 68 12.27 -1.47 7.80
CA CYS A 68 12.02 -0.26 8.61
C CYS A 68 12.14 -0.48 10.12
N THR A 69 12.37 -1.72 10.58
CA THR A 69 12.61 -2.00 12.00
C THR A 69 14.01 -1.59 12.46
N VAL A 70 14.98 -1.62 11.56
CA VAL A 70 16.40 -1.42 11.89
C VAL A 70 17.05 -0.26 11.16
N ALA A 71 16.43 0.27 10.10
CA ALA A 71 16.96 1.36 9.29
C ALA A 71 15.85 2.29 8.77
N PRO A 72 16.13 3.54 8.40
CA PRO A 72 15.12 4.46 7.89
C PRO A 72 14.52 3.96 6.58
N GLU A 73 13.19 4.10 6.44
CA GLU A 73 12.42 3.69 5.27
C GLU A 73 12.99 4.23 3.94
N ASN A 74 12.81 3.49 2.86
CA ASN A 74 13.20 3.91 1.50
C ASN A 74 14.68 4.31 1.37
N THR A 75 15.57 3.65 2.12
CA THR A 75 17.02 3.92 2.08
C THR A 75 17.82 2.67 1.78
N LEU A 76 19.03 2.84 1.24
CA LEU A 76 19.94 1.72 0.98
C LEU A 76 20.25 0.87 2.22
N PRO A 77 20.41 1.42 3.44
CA PRO A 77 20.53 0.61 4.66
C PRO A 77 19.32 -0.30 4.92
N ALA A 78 18.08 0.20 4.76
CA ALA A 78 16.87 -0.62 4.93
C ALA A 78 16.79 -1.74 3.90
N PHE A 79 17.13 -1.44 2.64
CA PHE A 79 17.15 -2.44 1.56
C PHE A 79 18.23 -3.49 1.75
N ARG A 80 19.43 -3.12 2.22
CA ARG A 80 20.47 -4.09 2.58
C ARG A 80 20.02 -5.04 3.68
N SER A 81 19.33 -4.52 4.69
CA SER A 81 18.80 -5.36 5.78
C SER A 81 17.75 -6.33 5.26
N ALA A 82 16.82 -5.87 4.40
CA ALA A 82 15.81 -6.73 3.78
C ALA A 82 16.43 -7.87 2.95
N ILE A 83 17.47 -7.58 2.17
CA ILE A 83 18.22 -8.58 1.42
C ILE A 83 18.87 -9.62 2.36
N LEU A 84 19.48 -9.17 3.46
CA LEU A 84 20.15 -10.05 4.41
C LEU A 84 19.17 -10.95 5.17
N LYS A 85 17.94 -10.48 5.41
CA LYS A 85 16.87 -11.25 6.04
C LYS A 85 16.15 -12.22 5.10
N GLY A 86 16.44 -12.16 3.80
CA GLY A 86 15.87 -13.10 2.81
C GLY A 86 14.38 -12.89 2.55
N GLY A 87 13.94 -11.63 2.45
CA GLY A 87 12.59 -11.31 1.97
C GLY A 87 12.40 -11.72 0.50
N ASP A 88 11.18 -11.98 0.09
CA ASP A 88 10.86 -12.27 -1.32
C ASP A 88 10.95 -11.02 -2.18
N ARG A 89 10.43 -9.89 -1.63
CA ARG A 89 10.43 -8.58 -2.29
C ARG A 89 10.69 -7.45 -1.30
N ILE A 90 11.18 -6.36 -1.86
CA ILE A 90 11.15 -5.04 -1.22
C ILE A 90 10.08 -4.22 -1.94
N GLU A 91 9.15 -3.65 -1.20
CA GLU A 91 8.32 -2.56 -1.69
C GLU A 91 9.07 -1.23 -1.52
N LEU A 92 8.94 -0.34 -2.50
CA LEU A 92 9.57 0.97 -2.50
C LEU A 92 8.77 1.98 -3.33
N ASP A 93 8.88 3.26 -2.95
CA ASP A 93 8.13 4.35 -3.56
C ASP A 93 9.01 5.19 -4.47
N VAL A 94 8.62 5.40 -5.73
CA VAL A 94 9.38 6.22 -6.66
C VAL A 94 8.68 7.53 -7.00
N GLN A 95 9.47 8.60 -7.01
CA GLN A 95 9.09 9.94 -7.42
C GLN A 95 10.20 10.53 -8.31
N MET A 96 9.94 11.67 -8.97
CA MET A 96 10.91 12.29 -9.86
C MET A 96 11.20 13.73 -9.44
N THR A 97 12.48 14.09 -9.49
CA THR A 97 12.95 15.46 -9.27
C THR A 97 12.65 16.37 -10.46
N SER A 98 12.79 17.69 -10.29
CA SER A 98 12.53 18.69 -11.34
C SER A 98 13.45 18.53 -12.58
N ASP A 99 14.63 17.95 -12.40
CA ASP A 99 15.61 17.66 -13.46
C ASP A 99 15.53 16.21 -14.00
N GLY A 100 14.43 15.47 -13.66
CA GLY A 100 14.09 14.19 -14.27
C GLY A 100 14.76 12.96 -13.63
N VAL A 101 15.40 13.08 -12.48
CA VAL A 101 16.01 11.93 -11.77
C VAL A 101 14.95 11.21 -10.94
N VAL A 102 14.82 9.88 -11.10
CA VAL A 102 13.92 9.05 -10.28
C VAL A 102 14.59 8.76 -8.95
N VAL A 103 13.95 9.18 -7.86
CA VAL A 103 14.40 9.00 -6.47
C VAL A 103 13.41 8.15 -5.69
N VAL A 104 13.89 7.52 -4.61
CA VAL A 104 13.10 6.60 -3.79
C VAL A 104 12.73 7.28 -2.47
N THR A 105 11.45 7.66 -2.35
CA THR A 105 10.88 8.30 -1.15
C THR A 105 9.37 8.27 -1.18
N HIS A 106 8.74 8.06 -0.02
CA HIS A 106 7.28 7.95 0.08
C HIS A 106 6.56 9.29 -0.05
N ASP A 107 6.91 10.26 0.80
CA ASP A 107 6.20 11.54 0.85
C ASP A 107 6.62 12.45 -0.31
N SER A 108 5.65 13.11 -0.95
CA SER A 108 5.97 14.14 -1.94
C SER A 108 6.63 15.38 -1.28
N ASN A 109 6.32 15.67 -0.02
CA ASN A 109 6.99 16.70 0.78
C ASN A 109 8.03 16.07 1.70
N LEU A 110 9.28 16.43 1.53
CA LEU A 110 10.43 15.82 2.20
C LEU A 110 10.58 16.21 3.69
N LYS A 111 9.64 16.99 4.25
CA LYS A 111 9.74 17.51 5.62
C LYS A 111 9.85 16.42 6.69
N ARG A 112 9.07 15.33 6.56
CA ARG A 112 9.03 14.26 7.57
C ARG A 112 10.36 13.55 7.71
N CYS A 113 10.96 13.14 6.59
CA CYS A 113 12.18 12.33 6.60
C CYS A 113 13.48 13.15 6.60
N THR A 114 13.44 14.43 6.13
CA THR A 114 14.67 15.22 5.98
C THR A 114 14.65 16.58 6.69
N GLY A 115 13.49 17.01 7.19
CA GLY A 115 13.29 18.37 7.72
C GLY A 115 13.08 19.44 6.64
N LYS A 116 13.32 19.15 5.36
CA LYS A 116 13.17 20.10 4.26
C LYS A 116 11.71 20.22 3.84
N ASN A 117 11.10 21.39 4.08
CA ASN A 117 9.74 21.65 3.64
C ASN A 117 9.73 22.06 2.15
N ALA A 118 9.85 21.09 1.27
CA ALA A 118 9.78 21.24 -0.18
C ALA A 118 9.30 19.92 -0.80
N LYS A 119 8.69 20.00 -1.98
CA LYS A 119 8.26 18.80 -2.70
C LYS A 119 9.39 18.27 -3.56
N VAL A 120 9.44 16.97 -3.78
CA VAL A 120 10.45 16.28 -4.60
C VAL A 120 10.55 16.92 -5.98
N TYR A 121 9.43 17.13 -6.63
CA TYR A 121 9.36 17.65 -8.00
C TYR A 121 9.67 19.17 -8.13
N ASP A 122 9.86 19.88 -7.01
CA ASP A 122 10.31 21.27 -6.98
C ASP A 122 11.83 21.39 -6.84
N LEU A 123 12.53 20.28 -6.57
CA LEU A 123 13.96 20.23 -6.31
C LEU A 123 14.70 19.47 -7.42
N THR A 124 15.92 19.90 -7.71
CA THR A 124 16.87 19.11 -8.51
C THR A 124 17.43 17.95 -7.70
N TYR A 125 17.95 16.92 -8.37
CA TYR A 125 18.61 15.83 -7.65
C TYR A 125 19.82 16.30 -6.85
N ALA A 126 20.57 17.27 -7.35
CA ALA A 126 21.70 17.86 -6.62
C ALA A 126 21.29 18.45 -5.26
N GLU A 127 20.08 19.02 -5.15
CA GLU A 127 19.53 19.53 -3.90
C GLU A 127 19.03 18.38 -3.01
N VAL A 128 18.30 17.40 -3.58
CA VAL A 128 17.80 16.21 -2.85
C VAL A 128 18.97 15.39 -2.28
N ALA A 129 20.05 15.22 -3.01
CA ALA A 129 21.22 14.45 -2.60
C ALA A 129 21.98 15.04 -1.39
N GLN A 130 21.73 16.30 -1.02
CA GLN A 130 22.31 16.92 0.18
C GLN A 130 21.48 16.67 1.44
N LEU A 131 20.24 16.22 1.33
CA LEU A 131 19.33 16.06 2.45
C LEU A 131 19.68 14.82 3.27
N ASP A 132 19.62 14.96 4.59
CA ASP A 132 19.77 13.83 5.53
C ASP A 132 18.41 13.14 5.73
N ALA A 133 18.28 11.95 5.17
CA ALA A 133 17.07 11.13 5.24
C ALA A 133 17.12 10.06 6.35
N GLY A 134 18.13 10.06 7.20
CA GLY A 134 18.30 9.01 8.21
C GLY A 134 18.28 9.49 9.67
N ARG A 135 18.70 10.72 9.93
CA ARG A 135 18.80 11.27 11.28
C ARG A 135 17.49 11.25 12.07
N TRP A 136 16.36 11.41 11.40
CA TRP A 136 15.04 11.35 12.02
C TRP A 136 14.75 9.98 12.65
N PHE A 137 15.28 8.91 12.06
CA PHE A 137 15.15 7.54 12.56
C PHE A 137 16.11 7.29 13.74
N SER A 138 17.38 7.61 13.56
CA SER A 138 18.42 7.50 14.60
C SER A 138 19.69 8.27 14.18
N SER A 139 20.41 8.80 15.16
CA SER A 139 21.72 9.45 14.93
C SER A 139 22.76 8.53 14.25
N ARG A 140 22.61 7.21 14.36
CA ARG A 140 23.45 6.21 13.67
C ARG A 140 23.32 6.28 12.14
N PHE A 141 22.19 6.79 11.66
CA PHE A 141 21.89 6.94 10.24
C PHE A 141 22.01 8.39 9.77
N ALA A 142 22.63 9.27 10.58
CA ALA A 142 22.99 10.60 10.10
C ALA A 142 23.75 10.49 8.78
N ASP A 143 23.49 11.45 7.88
CA ASP A 143 24.06 11.48 6.53
C ASP A 143 23.60 10.36 5.56
N THR A 144 22.61 9.54 5.93
CA THR A 144 21.90 8.68 4.98
C THR A 144 21.15 9.57 3.98
N ARG A 145 21.29 9.26 2.69
CA ARG A 145 20.69 10.06 1.61
C ARG A 145 19.46 9.38 1.03
N ILE A 146 18.58 10.17 0.41
CA ILE A 146 17.53 9.64 -0.45
C ILE A 146 18.21 9.02 -1.67
N PRO A 147 18.05 7.71 -1.92
CA PRO A 147 18.71 7.07 -3.04
C PRO A 147 17.98 7.36 -4.36
N THR A 148 18.72 7.29 -5.47
CA THR A 148 18.12 7.17 -6.79
C THR A 148 17.59 5.76 -6.99
N LEU A 149 16.63 5.59 -7.90
CA LEU A 149 16.18 4.26 -8.30
C LEU A 149 17.33 3.42 -8.85
N GLU A 150 18.24 4.00 -9.64
CA GLU A 150 19.44 3.31 -10.13
C GLU A 150 20.27 2.68 -9.01
N GLN A 151 20.54 3.45 -7.93
CA GLN A 151 21.31 2.95 -6.79
C GLN A 151 20.61 1.76 -6.11
N VAL A 152 19.26 1.79 -6.03
CA VAL A 152 18.49 0.70 -5.48
C VAL A 152 18.53 -0.52 -6.40
N LEU A 153 18.34 -0.33 -7.71
CA LEU A 153 18.38 -1.41 -8.69
C LEU A 153 19.77 -2.10 -8.72
N GLN A 154 20.86 -1.32 -8.66
CA GLN A 154 22.23 -1.86 -8.53
C GLN A 154 22.40 -2.72 -7.26
N LEU A 155 21.81 -2.28 -6.13
CA LEU A 155 21.88 -3.02 -4.87
C LEU A 155 21.07 -4.31 -4.91
N CYS A 156 19.85 -4.29 -5.47
CA CYS A 156 18.87 -5.38 -5.40
C CYS A 156 19.04 -6.42 -6.51
N ARG A 157 19.70 -6.08 -7.62
CA ARG A 157 19.84 -6.95 -8.80
C ARG A 157 20.35 -8.35 -8.45
N GLY A 158 19.56 -9.38 -8.81
CA GLY A 158 19.88 -10.78 -8.58
C GLY A 158 19.90 -11.20 -7.10
N ARG A 159 19.36 -10.37 -6.20
CA ARG A 159 19.38 -10.63 -4.75
C ARG A 159 17.99 -10.71 -4.13
N ILE A 160 17.05 -9.88 -4.61
CA ILE A 160 15.70 -9.78 -4.08
C ILE A 160 14.77 -9.22 -5.15
N GLY A 161 13.49 -9.60 -5.12
CA GLY A 161 12.46 -9.03 -5.98
C GLY A 161 12.07 -7.61 -5.55
N LEU A 162 11.37 -6.89 -6.43
CA LEU A 162 10.89 -5.53 -6.16
C LEU A 162 9.39 -5.40 -6.40
N ASN A 163 8.75 -4.60 -5.56
CA ASN A 163 7.43 -4.01 -5.77
C ASN A 163 7.62 -2.49 -5.82
N VAL A 164 7.53 -1.90 -7.02
CA VAL A 164 7.83 -0.49 -7.24
C VAL A 164 6.53 0.31 -7.31
N GLU A 165 6.22 1.06 -6.25
CA GLU A 165 5.07 1.98 -6.27
C GLU A 165 5.44 3.27 -7.01
N ILE A 166 4.80 3.52 -8.15
CA ILE A 166 4.90 4.79 -8.87
C ILE A 166 3.93 5.80 -8.27
N LYS A 167 4.46 6.93 -7.76
CA LYS A 167 3.67 8.05 -7.22
C LYS A 167 3.59 9.18 -8.24
N PRO A 168 2.55 9.21 -9.09
CA PRO A 168 2.49 10.17 -10.18
C PRO A 168 2.29 11.61 -9.68
N SER A 169 2.83 12.54 -10.46
CA SER A 169 2.59 13.97 -10.30
C SER A 169 2.41 14.63 -11.66
N ALA A 170 1.50 15.57 -11.76
CA ALA A 170 1.34 16.37 -12.99
C ALA A 170 2.62 17.15 -13.37
N ALA A 171 3.49 17.40 -12.37
CA ALA A 171 4.78 18.07 -12.59
C ALA A 171 5.84 17.16 -13.21
N THR A 172 5.65 15.83 -13.16
CA THR A 172 6.65 14.85 -13.61
C THR A 172 6.04 13.79 -14.53
N PRO A 173 5.55 14.17 -15.73
CA PRO A 173 4.81 13.29 -16.63
C PRO A 173 5.65 12.16 -17.24
N ALA A 174 6.98 12.19 -17.08
CA ALA A 174 7.91 11.18 -17.59
C ALA A 174 8.22 10.07 -16.56
N LEU A 175 7.66 10.11 -15.34
CA LEU A 175 8.03 9.21 -14.25
C LEU A 175 7.81 7.73 -14.62
N GLU A 176 6.67 7.39 -15.22
CA GLU A 176 6.35 6.01 -15.61
C GLU A 176 7.36 5.49 -16.66
N ALA A 177 7.62 6.29 -17.69
CA ALA A 177 8.54 5.91 -18.77
C ALA A 177 9.97 5.74 -18.28
N GLU A 178 10.45 6.66 -17.43
CA GLU A 178 11.80 6.60 -16.89
C GLU A 178 11.98 5.45 -15.90
N THR A 179 10.97 5.17 -15.05
CA THR A 179 10.96 4.00 -14.16
C THR A 179 11.08 2.71 -14.97
N VAL A 180 10.25 2.51 -15.99
CA VAL A 180 10.30 1.33 -16.87
C VAL A 180 11.66 1.22 -17.58
N ARG A 181 12.19 2.33 -18.09
CA ARG A 181 13.50 2.35 -18.76
C ARG A 181 14.61 1.84 -17.83
N LEU A 182 14.64 2.34 -16.59
CA LEU A 182 15.62 1.94 -15.60
C LEU A 182 15.46 0.46 -15.20
N LEU A 183 14.25 -0.02 -14.95
CA LEU A 183 14.02 -1.42 -14.63
C LEU A 183 14.57 -2.35 -15.70
N ARG A 184 14.30 -2.08 -16.97
CA ARG A 184 14.83 -2.85 -18.12
C ARG A 184 16.36 -2.78 -18.21
N GLU A 185 16.93 -1.59 -18.06
CA GLU A 185 18.39 -1.38 -18.13
C GLU A 185 19.13 -2.17 -17.05
N TYR A 186 18.57 -2.24 -15.85
CA TYR A 186 19.17 -2.99 -14.74
C TYR A 186 18.77 -4.47 -14.70
N GLY A 187 18.03 -4.96 -15.68
CA GLY A 187 17.69 -6.38 -15.84
C GLY A 187 16.62 -6.88 -14.87
N PHE A 188 15.71 -5.99 -14.48
CA PHE A 188 14.48 -6.38 -13.80
C PHE A 188 13.40 -6.68 -14.84
N ASP A 189 12.66 -7.76 -14.62
CA ASP A 189 11.61 -8.24 -15.51
C ASP A 189 10.40 -8.78 -14.70
N SER A 190 9.43 -9.39 -15.38
CA SER A 190 8.21 -9.91 -14.75
C SER A 190 8.45 -11.02 -13.72
N SER A 191 9.62 -11.66 -13.71
CA SER A 191 9.94 -12.73 -12.75
C SER A 191 10.40 -12.19 -11.39
N ASN A 192 10.89 -10.94 -11.35
CA ASN A 192 11.51 -10.38 -10.15
C ASN A 192 11.04 -8.94 -9.83
N CYS A 193 10.13 -8.37 -10.63
CA CYS A 193 9.62 -7.02 -10.40
C CYS A 193 8.14 -6.90 -10.74
N VAL A 194 7.39 -6.24 -9.86
CA VAL A 194 6.02 -5.80 -10.10
C VAL A 194 5.95 -4.28 -9.94
N ILE A 195 5.00 -3.65 -10.61
CA ILE A 195 4.80 -2.20 -10.55
C ILE A 195 3.42 -1.92 -9.97
N THR A 196 3.37 -1.06 -8.95
CA THR A 196 2.13 -0.69 -8.29
C THR A 196 1.86 0.81 -8.35
N SER A 197 0.61 1.20 -8.21
CA SER A 197 0.22 2.60 -8.04
C SER A 197 -1.18 2.72 -7.45
N GLN A 198 -1.44 3.81 -6.72
CA GLN A 198 -2.78 4.25 -6.33
C GLN A 198 -3.54 4.92 -7.50
N SER A 199 -2.88 5.20 -8.61
CA SER A 199 -3.46 5.78 -9.82
C SER A 199 -3.66 4.70 -10.88
N TYR A 200 -4.91 4.39 -11.19
CA TYR A 200 -5.21 3.45 -12.29
C TYR A 200 -4.71 3.95 -13.65
N GLU A 201 -4.73 5.28 -13.88
CA GLU A 201 -4.16 5.87 -15.10
C GLU A 201 -2.66 5.59 -15.23
N THR A 202 -1.92 5.60 -14.13
CA THR A 202 -0.50 5.22 -14.10
C THR A 202 -0.31 3.76 -14.52
N LEU A 203 -1.14 2.84 -14.02
CA LEU A 203 -1.09 1.43 -14.44
C LEU A 203 -1.39 1.26 -15.92
N HIS A 204 -2.38 1.98 -16.44
CA HIS A 204 -2.71 2.00 -17.86
C HIS A 204 -1.51 2.47 -18.71
N LYS A 205 -0.83 3.55 -18.32
CA LYS A 205 0.39 4.02 -18.96
C LYS A 205 1.52 2.99 -18.91
N VAL A 206 1.74 2.36 -17.76
CA VAL A 206 2.74 1.30 -17.60
C VAL A 206 2.43 0.14 -18.53
N LYS A 207 1.19 -0.35 -18.58
CA LYS A 207 0.79 -1.44 -19.50
C LYS A 207 0.98 -1.08 -20.96
N ALA A 208 0.72 0.17 -21.34
CA ALA A 208 0.98 0.63 -22.70
C ALA A 208 2.48 0.68 -23.05
N LEU A 209 3.35 0.98 -22.09
CA LEU A 209 4.81 1.07 -22.27
C LEU A 209 5.51 -0.29 -22.13
N ALA A 210 5.03 -1.13 -21.23
CA ALA A 210 5.70 -2.32 -20.75
C ALA A 210 4.69 -3.38 -20.28
N PRO A 211 3.90 -3.98 -21.22
CA PRO A 211 2.85 -4.94 -20.88
C PRO A 211 3.38 -6.20 -20.19
N GLU A 212 4.68 -6.46 -20.27
CA GLU A 212 5.34 -7.60 -19.63
C GLU A 212 5.39 -7.51 -18.12
N TYR A 213 5.38 -6.31 -17.51
CA TYR A 213 5.41 -6.19 -16.05
C TYR A 213 4.04 -6.45 -15.44
N PRO A 214 3.95 -7.30 -14.42
CA PRO A 214 2.73 -7.39 -13.61
C PRO A 214 2.47 -6.04 -12.92
N THR A 215 1.21 -5.59 -12.98
CA THR A 215 0.79 -4.31 -12.39
C THR A 215 -0.24 -4.53 -11.29
N GLY A 216 -0.08 -3.82 -10.17
CA GLY A 216 -0.95 -3.90 -9.00
C GLY A 216 -1.65 -2.58 -8.70
N TYR A 217 -2.98 -2.63 -8.55
CA TYR A 217 -3.75 -1.46 -8.15
C TYR A 217 -3.82 -1.38 -6.62
N ILE A 218 -3.28 -0.29 -6.05
CA ILE A 218 -3.27 -0.06 -4.60
C ILE A 218 -4.60 0.57 -4.19
N LEU A 219 -5.29 -0.09 -3.26
CA LEU A 219 -6.60 0.30 -2.76
C LEU A 219 -6.53 0.56 -1.25
N ALA A 220 -6.58 1.82 -0.87
CA ALA A 220 -6.76 2.24 0.53
C ALA A 220 -8.20 2.07 1.01
N LEU A 221 -9.17 2.00 0.08
CA LEU A 221 -10.59 1.75 0.32
C LEU A 221 -11.07 0.73 -0.71
N GLY A 222 -11.25 -0.51 -0.29
CA GLY A 222 -11.70 -1.62 -1.13
C GLY A 222 -13.20 -1.62 -1.40
N VAL A 223 -13.78 -0.50 -1.87
CA VAL A 223 -15.22 -0.37 -2.12
C VAL A 223 -15.49 -0.31 -3.62
N GLY A 224 -16.41 -1.14 -4.11
CA GLY A 224 -16.86 -1.14 -5.50
C GLY A 224 -16.44 -2.36 -6.29
N ASN A 225 -16.84 -2.42 -7.57
CA ASN A 225 -16.50 -3.51 -8.48
C ASN A 225 -15.27 -3.13 -9.32
N TYR A 226 -14.08 -3.35 -8.79
CA TYR A 226 -12.80 -3.06 -9.45
C TYR A 226 -12.10 -4.34 -9.96
N TYR A 227 -12.63 -5.52 -9.69
CA TYR A 227 -11.97 -6.79 -9.98
C TYR A 227 -11.72 -7.05 -11.47
N ASP A 228 -12.52 -6.42 -12.33
CA ASP A 228 -12.44 -6.58 -13.80
C ASP A 228 -11.56 -5.54 -14.50
N LEU A 229 -10.82 -4.70 -13.75
CA LEU A 229 -9.90 -3.72 -14.33
C LEU A 229 -8.79 -4.41 -15.13
N PRO A 230 -8.67 -4.16 -16.47
CA PRO A 230 -7.76 -4.93 -17.33
C PRO A 230 -6.29 -4.65 -17.08
N ASP A 231 -5.94 -3.43 -16.61
CA ASP A 231 -4.55 -3.04 -16.36
C ASP A 231 -4.11 -3.27 -14.91
N ALA A 232 -4.82 -4.13 -14.18
CA ALA A 232 -4.43 -4.59 -12.85
C ALA A 232 -4.36 -6.12 -12.84
N ASP A 233 -3.17 -6.68 -12.74
CA ASP A 233 -2.96 -8.13 -12.62
C ASP A 233 -3.18 -8.60 -11.20
N PHE A 234 -3.05 -7.71 -10.22
CA PHE A 234 -3.32 -7.96 -8.81
C PHE A 234 -3.81 -6.70 -8.10
N PHE A 235 -4.31 -6.90 -6.87
CA PHE A 235 -4.79 -5.82 -6.02
C PHE A 235 -3.99 -5.79 -4.71
N SER A 236 -3.44 -4.61 -4.39
CA SER A 236 -2.75 -4.35 -3.12
C SER A 236 -3.69 -3.58 -2.21
N VAL A 237 -4.22 -4.24 -1.16
CA VAL A 237 -5.38 -3.77 -0.40
C VAL A 237 -5.03 -3.59 1.07
N GLU A 238 -5.56 -2.52 1.67
CA GLU A 238 -5.47 -2.30 3.11
C GLU A 238 -6.24 -3.42 3.86
N THR A 239 -5.62 -4.00 4.91
CA THR A 239 -6.07 -5.23 5.58
C THR A 239 -7.51 -5.21 6.06
N THR A 240 -8.05 -4.05 6.49
CA THR A 240 -9.43 -3.95 6.99
C THR A 240 -10.51 -4.12 5.93
N PHE A 241 -10.15 -4.01 4.65
CA PHE A 241 -11.07 -4.19 3.52
C PHE A 241 -10.98 -5.55 2.85
N ILE A 242 -10.06 -6.42 3.31
CA ILE A 242 -9.91 -7.77 2.77
C ILE A 242 -10.92 -8.70 3.43
N THR A 243 -11.69 -9.40 2.61
CA THR A 243 -12.65 -10.42 3.03
C THR A 243 -12.49 -11.68 2.18
N SER A 244 -12.96 -12.84 2.68
CA SER A 244 -12.95 -14.09 1.91
C SER A 244 -13.69 -13.96 0.57
N GLY A 245 -14.80 -13.22 0.56
CA GLY A 245 -15.55 -12.95 -0.68
C GLY A 245 -14.73 -12.16 -1.70
N MET A 246 -13.95 -11.17 -1.25
CA MET A 246 -13.06 -10.38 -2.11
C MET A 246 -11.93 -11.25 -2.67
N VAL A 247 -11.21 -11.98 -1.81
CA VAL A 247 -10.08 -12.84 -2.23
C VAL A 247 -10.57 -13.87 -3.25
N ASN A 248 -11.67 -14.57 -2.97
CA ASN A 248 -12.27 -15.51 -3.90
C ASN A 248 -12.68 -14.86 -5.24
N ALA A 249 -13.27 -13.66 -5.21
CA ALA A 249 -13.67 -12.96 -6.43
C ALA A 249 -12.47 -12.55 -7.30
N VAL A 250 -11.34 -12.19 -6.69
CA VAL A 250 -10.08 -11.87 -7.37
C VAL A 250 -9.43 -13.13 -7.94
N HIS A 251 -9.33 -14.21 -7.15
CA HIS A 251 -8.75 -15.48 -7.57
C HIS A 251 -9.54 -16.14 -8.72
N LEU A 252 -10.87 -16.06 -8.71
CA LEU A 252 -11.72 -16.54 -9.82
C LEU A 252 -11.43 -15.84 -11.15
N ARG A 253 -10.77 -14.69 -11.13
CA ARG A 253 -10.32 -13.94 -12.32
C ARG A 253 -8.86 -14.19 -12.69
N GLY A 254 -8.21 -15.14 -12.01
CA GLY A 254 -6.78 -15.44 -12.19
C GLY A 254 -5.85 -14.34 -11.71
N LYS A 255 -6.32 -13.46 -10.82
CA LYS A 255 -5.55 -12.37 -10.22
C LYS A 255 -5.21 -12.70 -8.77
N THR A 256 -4.28 -11.92 -8.17
CA THR A 256 -3.82 -12.13 -6.79
C THR A 256 -4.09 -10.94 -5.89
N VAL A 257 -3.97 -11.14 -4.57
CA VAL A 257 -4.20 -10.15 -3.52
C VAL A 257 -2.94 -9.99 -2.68
N SER A 258 -2.42 -8.77 -2.58
CA SER A 258 -1.42 -8.36 -1.61
C SER A 258 -2.09 -7.58 -0.48
N ALA A 259 -1.74 -7.86 0.77
CA ALA A 259 -2.29 -7.19 1.96
C ALA A 259 -1.27 -6.25 2.60
N TRP A 260 -1.66 -5.01 2.93
CA TRP A 260 -0.82 -3.99 3.59
C TRP A 260 -1.59 -3.15 4.62
N THR A 261 -0.95 -2.63 5.68
CA THR A 261 0.37 -3.00 6.18
C THR A 261 0.18 -3.98 7.33
N ILE A 262 0.90 -5.10 7.31
CA ILE A 262 0.73 -6.18 8.29
C ILE A 262 1.77 -6.04 9.40
N ASP A 263 1.34 -5.51 10.57
CA ASP A 263 2.21 -5.18 11.69
C ASP A 263 1.89 -5.95 12.98
N ARG A 264 0.93 -6.88 12.92
CA ARG A 264 0.47 -7.69 14.05
C ARG A 264 0.26 -9.14 13.63
N GLU A 265 0.74 -10.07 14.43
CA GLU A 265 0.64 -11.52 14.17
C GLU A 265 -0.81 -11.97 13.94
N LYS A 266 -1.76 -11.49 14.75
CA LYS A 266 -3.18 -11.79 14.56
C LYS A 266 -3.71 -11.37 13.18
N VAL A 267 -3.25 -10.23 12.65
CA VAL A 267 -3.64 -9.77 11.31
C VAL A 267 -2.99 -10.64 10.24
N ALA A 268 -1.70 -10.97 10.42
CA ALA A 268 -1.00 -11.87 9.51
C ALA A 268 -1.69 -13.24 9.44
N THR A 269 -2.01 -13.84 10.58
CA THR A 269 -2.74 -15.13 10.66
C THR A 269 -4.08 -15.03 9.91
N HIS A 270 -4.84 -13.98 10.15
CA HIS A 270 -6.12 -13.81 9.47
C HIS A 270 -5.98 -13.66 7.94
N MET A 271 -4.95 -12.93 7.46
CA MET A 271 -4.70 -12.83 6.01
C MET A 271 -4.30 -14.18 5.40
N LEU A 272 -3.55 -15.00 6.12
CA LEU A 272 -3.23 -16.38 5.72
C LEU A 272 -4.49 -17.24 5.60
N GLU A 273 -5.38 -17.17 6.58
CA GLU A 273 -6.68 -17.89 6.56
C GLU A 273 -7.56 -17.46 5.39
N LEU A 274 -7.51 -16.21 4.98
CA LEU A 274 -8.21 -15.69 3.83
C LEU A 274 -7.59 -16.09 2.48
N GLY A 275 -6.36 -16.63 2.47
CA GLY A 275 -5.65 -17.03 1.26
C GLY A 275 -5.05 -15.86 0.49
N VAL A 276 -4.57 -14.83 1.19
CA VAL A 276 -3.84 -13.70 0.58
C VAL A 276 -2.49 -14.16 0.05
N ASP A 277 -2.09 -13.67 -1.12
CA ASP A 277 -0.92 -14.16 -1.88
C ASP A 277 0.40 -13.44 -1.52
N ASP A 278 0.34 -12.23 -0.94
CA ASP A 278 1.52 -11.44 -0.58
C ASP A 278 1.25 -10.61 0.68
N LEU A 279 2.16 -10.69 1.64
CA LEU A 279 2.09 -10.03 2.93
C LEU A 279 3.09 -8.87 2.97
N ILE A 280 2.60 -7.63 2.80
CA ILE A 280 3.41 -6.41 2.84
C ILE A 280 3.48 -5.91 4.29
N THR A 281 4.68 -5.83 4.88
CA THR A 281 4.85 -5.64 6.31
C THR A 281 6.01 -4.71 6.70
N ASP A 282 5.81 -3.93 7.79
CA ASP A 282 6.87 -3.23 8.52
C ASP A 282 7.53 -4.13 9.59
N LYS A 283 7.02 -5.38 9.78
CA LYS A 283 7.49 -6.33 10.79
C LYS A 283 7.90 -7.68 10.16
N PRO A 284 8.89 -7.69 9.27
CA PRO A 284 9.23 -8.86 8.49
C PRO A 284 9.61 -10.09 9.33
N ASP A 285 10.39 -9.89 10.41
CA ASP A 285 10.78 -11.01 11.29
C ASP A 285 9.54 -11.71 11.88
N MET A 286 8.54 -10.95 12.32
CA MET A 286 7.29 -11.49 12.87
C MET A 286 6.53 -12.33 11.84
N VAL A 287 6.45 -11.86 10.59
CA VAL A 287 5.75 -12.59 9.53
C VAL A 287 6.52 -13.84 9.12
N GLN A 288 7.84 -13.75 8.94
CA GLN A 288 8.69 -14.90 8.62
C GLN A 288 8.65 -15.97 9.70
N ASP A 289 8.72 -15.58 10.99
CA ASP A 289 8.60 -16.52 12.12
C ASP A 289 7.23 -17.21 12.15
N LEU A 290 6.14 -16.48 11.84
CA LEU A 290 4.80 -17.04 11.76
C LEU A 290 4.72 -18.10 10.64
N LEU A 291 5.22 -17.79 9.43
CA LEU A 291 5.20 -18.71 8.31
C LEU A 291 6.03 -19.97 8.59
N ALA A 292 7.23 -19.82 9.20
CA ALA A 292 8.06 -20.94 9.57
C ALA A 292 7.39 -21.88 10.58
N ARG A 293 6.67 -21.33 11.57
CA ARG A 293 5.88 -22.13 12.52
C ARG A 293 4.75 -22.89 11.84
N ASN A 294 4.04 -22.27 10.92
CA ASN A 294 2.93 -22.91 10.20
C ASN A 294 3.44 -24.07 9.31
N GLN A 295 4.56 -23.89 8.61
CA GLN A 295 5.19 -24.98 7.81
C GLN A 295 5.59 -26.18 8.68
N GLN A 296 6.17 -25.96 9.86
CA GLN A 296 6.55 -27.05 10.78
C GLN A 296 5.34 -27.86 11.27
N VAL A 297 4.19 -27.21 11.47
CA VAL A 297 2.95 -27.88 11.86
C VAL A 297 2.44 -28.75 10.73
N ASP A 298 2.44 -28.24 9.49
CA ASP A 298 1.99 -29.00 8.32
C ASP A 298 2.88 -30.23 8.06
N ASP A 299 4.20 -30.09 8.13
CA ASP A 299 5.15 -31.22 7.97
C ASP A 299 4.94 -32.29 9.05
N SER A 300 4.69 -31.88 10.29
CA SER A 300 4.41 -32.80 11.39
C SER A 300 3.10 -33.59 11.23
N LEU A 301 2.08 -33.00 10.60
CA LEU A 301 0.81 -33.67 10.32
C LEU A 301 0.90 -34.65 9.15
N ILE A 302 1.82 -34.45 8.21
CA ILE A 302 2.08 -35.34 7.09
C ILE A 302 2.79 -36.61 7.61
N ASP A 303 3.77 -36.49 8.51
CA ASP A 303 4.54 -37.57 9.10
C ASP A 303 3.66 -38.54 9.95
N PHE A 304 2.49 -38.12 10.40
CA PHE A 304 1.53 -38.98 11.13
C PHE A 304 0.58 -39.78 10.23
N ARG A 305 0.69 -39.67 8.88
CA ARG A 305 -0.20 -40.33 7.91
C ARG A 305 0.45 -41.49 7.17
N ASP A 306 1.74 -41.73 7.39
CA ASP A 306 2.51 -42.89 6.91
C ASP A 306 2.67 -43.93 8.04
#